data_c43682d2f4fbed730c908dbe80efbd2b
#
_entry.id   c43682d2f4fbed730c908dbe80efbd2b
#
_cell.length_a   1.000
_cell.length_b   1.000
_cell.length_c   1.000
_cell.angle_alpha   90.00
_cell.angle_beta   90.00
_cell.angle_gamma   90.00
#
_symmetry.space_group_name_H-M   'P 1'
#
loop_
_entity.id
_entity.type
_entity.pdbx_description
1 polymer ?
#
loop_
_entity_poly.entity_id
_entity_poly.type
_entity_poly.pdbx_seq_one_letter_code
_entity_poly.pdbx_strand_id
1 'polypeptide(L)'
;MNIYQLILIFKDRPGIYFGKSMINSLSDIGFFINGFLCGKSVSKLDSFDVFFKDEFPRFVRKSLGIELTEFEFWFETIDRYANDSDGAINIFFTLFDDFYALYEGINKAK
;
A
#
# COMPACT_ATOMS: atom_id res chain seq x y z
N MET A 1 3.05 -14.60 5.88
CA MET A 1 2.15 -13.47 5.60
C MET A 1 2.79 -12.55 4.59
N ASN A 2 2.06 -12.15 3.57
CA ASN A 2 2.52 -11.19 2.58
C ASN A 2 1.78 -9.84 2.74
N ILE A 3 2.12 -8.86 1.90
CA ILE A 3 1.50 -7.52 1.95
C ILE A 3 -0.02 -7.60 1.75
N TYR A 4 -0.50 -8.46 0.84
CA TYR A 4 -1.95 -8.58 0.60
C TYR A 4 -2.68 -9.01 1.88
N GLN A 5 -2.18 -10.02 2.56
CA GLN A 5 -2.77 -10.50 3.81
C GLN A 5 -2.71 -9.45 4.90
N LEU A 6 -1.60 -8.72 4.99
CA LEU A 6 -1.42 -7.64 5.95
C LEU A 6 -2.44 -6.52 5.74
N ILE A 7 -2.64 -6.10 4.49
CA ILE A 7 -3.60 -5.04 4.16
C ILE A 7 -5.03 -5.46 4.49
N LEU A 8 -5.39 -6.73 4.27
CA LEU A 8 -6.70 -7.23 4.65
C LEU A 8 -6.93 -7.12 6.17
N ILE A 9 -5.89 -7.40 6.96
CA ILE A 9 -5.99 -7.26 8.43
C ILE A 9 -6.16 -5.79 8.81
N PHE A 10 -5.43 -4.88 8.18
CA PHE A 10 -5.60 -3.44 8.44
C PHE A 10 -7.01 -2.98 8.16
N LYS A 11 -7.61 -3.47 7.07
CA LYS A 11 -8.95 -3.09 6.66
C LYS A 11 -10.01 -3.61 7.63
N ASP A 12 -9.88 -4.87 8.07
CA ASP A 12 -10.88 -5.55 8.91
C ASP A 12 -10.66 -5.29 10.40
N ARG A 13 -9.41 -5.22 10.86
CA ARG A 13 -9.05 -5.16 12.27
C ARG A 13 -7.87 -4.20 12.52
N PRO A 14 -8.06 -2.91 12.31
CA PRO A 14 -6.95 -1.95 12.46
C PRO A 14 -6.36 -1.95 13.88
N GLY A 15 -7.15 -2.28 14.90
CA GLY A 15 -6.69 -2.29 16.28
C GLY A 15 -5.61 -3.30 16.59
N ILE A 16 -5.48 -4.38 15.80
CA ILE A 16 -4.48 -5.43 16.05
C ILE A 16 -3.06 -4.86 15.98
N TYR A 17 -2.78 -4.01 14.99
CA TYR A 17 -1.43 -3.48 14.77
C TYR A 17 -1.26 -2.06 15.27
N PHE A 18 -2.32 -1.27 15.31
CA PHE A 18 -2.22 0.15 15.63
C PHE A 18 -2.69 0.48 17.06
N GLY A 19 -3.19 -0.52 17.79
CA GLY A 19 -3.63 -0.33 19.18
C GLY A 19 -4.85 0.57 19.34
N LYS A 20 -5.54 0.88 18.25
CA LYS A 20 -6.70 1.78 18.21
C LYS A 20 -7.80 1.15 17.38
N SER A 21 -9.04 1.55 17.64
CA SER A 21 -10.19 1.04 16.88
C SER A 21 -10.19 1.52 15.42
N MET A 22 -9.39 2.53 15.08
CA MET A 22 -9.31 3.06 13.72
C MET A 22 -7.90 3.55 13.42
N ILE A 23 -7.57 3.56 12.13
CA ILE A 23 -6.30 4.08 11.62
C ILE A 23 -6.45 5.59 11.45
N ASN A 24 -5.56 6.37 12.07
CA ASN A 24 -5.68 7.82 12.08
C ASN A 24 -5.09 8.49 10.83
N SER A 25 -4.11 7.87 10.20
CA SER A 25 -3.49 8.46 9.00
C SER A 25 -2.94 7.37 8.09
N LEU A 26 -2.84 7.70 6.81
CA LEU A 26 -2.25 6.81 5.83
C LEU A 26 -0.75 6.60 6.11
N SER A 27 -0.07 7.58 6.70
CA SER A 27 1.33 7.43 7.06
C SER A 27 1.57 6.28 8.05
N ASP A 28 0.63 6.02 8.96
CA ASP A 28 0.71 4.88 9.86
C ASP A 28 0.78 3.57 9.09
N ILE A 29 -0.09 3.42 8.09
CA ILE A 29 -0.10 2.24 7.20
C ILE A 29 1.21 2.18 6.40
N GLY A 30 1.61 3.31 5.82
CA GLY A 30 2.79 3.36 4.94
C GLY A 30 4.07 2.99 5.65
N PHE A 31 4.31 3.56 6.82
CA PHE A 31 5.50 3.22 7.61
C PHE A 31 5.47 1.79 8.11
N PHE A 32 4.30 1.28 8.48
CA PHE A 32 4.18 -0.11 8.89
C PHE A 32 4.53 -1.06 7.75
N ILE A 33 4.02 -0.79 6.55
CA ILE A 33 4.32 -1.60 5.35
C ILE A 33 5.81 -1.56 5.05
N ASN A 34 6.42 -0.38 5.10
CA ASN A 34 7.86 -0.25 4.85
C ASN A 34 8.68 -1.05 5.86
N GLY A 35 8.31 -0.98 7.14
CA GLY A 35 8.97 -1.78 8.18
C GLY A 35 8.78 -3.27 7.97
N PHE A 36 7.59 -3.68 7.55
CA PHE A 36 7.30 -5.09 7.26
C PHE A 36 8.18 -5.62 6.13
N LEU A 37 8.30 -4.86 5.03
CA LEU A 37 9.12 -5.25 3.89
C LEU A 37 10.62 -5.26 4.24
N CYS A 38 11.08 -4.24 4.96
CA CYS A 38 12.48 -4.15 5.37
C CYS A 38 12.86 -5.21 6.40
N GLY A 39 11.90 -5.64 7.23
CA GLY A 39 12.14 -6.66 8.24
C GLY A 39 12.22 -8.07 7.71
N LYS A 40 11.79 -8.29 6.46
CA LYS A 40 11.90 -9.60 5.82
C LYS A 40 13.21 -9.70 5.05
N SER A 41 13.86 -10.86 5.14
CA SER A 41 14.97 -11.15 4.23
C SER A 41 14.42 -11.28 2.80
N VAL A 42 15.24 -10.95 1.81
CA VAL A 42 14.85 -10.99 0.39
C VAL A 42 14.30 -12.36 0.01
N SER A 43 14.87 -13.44 0.58
CA SER A 43 14.42 -14.81 0.30
C SER A 43 13.02 -15.13 0.83
N LYS A 44 12.49 -14.32 1.75
CA LYS A 44 11.15 -14.53 2.33
C LYS A 44 10.07 -13.65 1.73
N LEU A 45 10.44 -12.73 0.85
CA LEU A 45 9.46 -11.95 0.10
C LEU A 45 8.85 -12.82 -0.98
N ASP A 46 7.51 -12.89 -1.04
CA ASP A 46 6.85 -13.61 -2.13
C ASP A 46 6.75 -12.71 -3.38
N SER A 47 6.19 -13.27 -4.45
CA SER A 47 6.10 -12.54 -5.72
C SER A 47 5.24 -11.28 -5.61
N PHE A 48 4.19 -11.30 -4.80
CA PHE A 48 3.37 -10.11 -4.61
C PHE A 48 4.11 -9.04 -3.81
N ASP A 49 4.85 -9.41 -2.77
CA ASP A 49 5.65 -8.46 -1.99
C ASP A 49 6.63 -7.71 -2.89
N VAL A 50 7.32 -8.43 -3.77
CA VAL A 50 8.27 -7.84 -4.71
C VAL A 50 7.55 -6.93 -5.69
N PHE A 51 6.43 -7.38 -6.25
CA PHE A 51 5.64 -6.61 -7.21
C PHE A 51 5.13 -5.33 -6.55
N PHE A 52 4.62 -5.40 -5.33
CA PHE A 52 4.15 -4.24 -4.59
C PHE A 52 5.29 -3.24 -4.36
N LYS A 53 6.42 -3.72 -3.86
CA LYS A 53 7.58 -2.87 -3.57
C LYS A 53 8.05 -2.12 -4.82
N ASP A 54 8.13 -2.82 -5.95
CA ASP A 54 8.70 -2.27 -7.19
C ASP A 54 7.71 -1.43 -7.98
N GLU A 55 6.44 -1.81 -8.00
CA GLU A 55 5.46 -1.25 -8.94
C GLU A 55 4.36 -0.39 -8.29
N PHE A 56 4.03 -0.60 -7.02
CA PHE A 56 2.94 0.15 -6.40
C PHE A 56 3.17 1.67 -6.41
N PRO A 57 4.38 2.17 -6.11
CA PRO A 57 4.61 3.62 -6.18
C PRO A 57 4.32 4.21 -7.57
N ARG A 58 4.69 3.51 -8.64
CA ARG A 58 4.39 3.95 -10.01
C ARG A 58 2.91 3.89 -10.31
N PHE A 59 2.25 2.83 -9.85
CA PHE A 59 0.82 2.64 -10.02
C PHE A 59 0.03 3.78 -9.38
N VAL A 60 0.42 4.18 -8.17
CA VAL A 60 -0.21 5.30 -7.46
C VAL A 60 -0.08 6.58 -8.26
N ARG A 61 1.12 6.92 -8.70
CA ARG A 61 1.36 8.16 -9.45
C ARG A 61 0.60 8.18 -10.77
N LYS A 62 0.60 7.08 -11.49
CA LYS A 62 -0.11 6.95 -12.75
C LYS A 62 -1.62 7.07 -12.55
N SER A 63 -2.15 6.41 -11.52
CA SER A 63 -3.59 6.41 -11.24
C SER A 63 -4.09 7.79 -10.83
N LEU A 64 -3.29 8.56 -10.09
CA LEU A 64 -3.66 9.89 -9.63
C LEU A 64 -3.27 11.00 -10.63
N GLY A 65 -2.53 10.66 -11.69
CA GLY A 65 -2.09 11.64 -12.68
C GLY A 65 -1.07 12.63 -12.13
N ILE A 66 -0.27 12.22 -11.16
CA ILE A 66 0.71 13.07 -10.48
C ILE A 66 2.11 12.74 -11.00
N GLU A 67 2.88 13.79 -11.33
CA GLU A 67 4.27 13.62 -11.74
C GLU A 67 5.14 13.17 -10.57
N LEU A 68 6.23 12.47 -10.92
CA LEU A 68 7.24 11.99 -9.99
C LEU A 68 7.92 13.17 -9.28
N THR A 69 7.71 13.27 -7.97
CA THR A 69 8.58 14.06 -7.13
C THR A 69 9.62 13.12 -6.53
N GLU A 70 10.90 13.45 -6.68
CA GLU A 70 11.98 12.68 -6.10
C GLU A 70 11.81 12.60 -4.58
N PHE A 71 12.12 11.42 -4.01
CA PHE A 71 12.16 11.20 -2.56
C PHE A 71 10.82 11.20 -1.85
N GLU A 72 9.69 11.22 -2.56
CA GLU A 72 8.38 11.14 -1.94
C GLU A 72 7.94 9.67 -1.86
N PHE A 73 7.49 9.24 -0.67
CA PHE A 73 6.88 7.92 -0.52
C PHE A 73 5.48 7.90 -1.15
N TRP A 74 5.05 6.72 -1.62
CA TRP A 74 3.74 6.60 -2.27
C TRP A 74 2.59 7.07 -1.36
N PHE A 75 2.68 6.84 -0.05
CA PHE A 75 1.63 7.26 0.87
C PHE A 75 1.64 8.78 1.07
N GLU A 76 2.79 9.43 0.98
CA GLU A 76 2.86 10.89 1.00
C GLU A 76 2.20 11.48 -0.25
N THR A 77 2.35 10.83 -1.41
CA THR A 77 1.71 11.26 -2.65
C THR A 77 0.19 11.20 -2.52
N ILE A 78 -0.35 10.13 -1.94
CA ILE A 78 -1.79 10.00 -1.72
C ILE A 78 -2.28 11.06 -0.74
N ASP A 79 -1.55 11.28 0.36
CA ASP A 79 -1.91 12.30 1.35
C ASP A 79 -1.97 13.69 0.72
N ARG A 80 -1.02 14.01 -0.13
CA ARG A 80 -0.98 15.30 -0.83
C ARG A 80 -2.13 15.45 -1.82
N TYR A 81 -2.53 14.38 -2.47
CA TYR A 81 -3.66 14.37 -3.40
C TYR A 81 -5.00 14.49 -2.66
N ALA A 82 -5.14 13.83 -1.53
CA ALA A 82 -6.37 13.83 -0.74
C ALA A 82 -6.45 15.11 0.12
N ASN A 83 -7.68 15.53 0.44
CA ASN A 83 -7.89 16.71 1.26
C ASN A 83 -7.89 16.43 2.76
N ASP A 84 -8.06 15.16 3.15
CA ASP A 84 -8.10 14.76 4.55
C ASP A 84 -7.61 13.31 4.72
N SER A 85 -7.38 12.92 5.98
CA SER A 85 -6.84 11.60 6.31
C SER A 85 -7.78 10.46 5.95
N ASP A 86 -9.09 10.64 6.14
CA ASP A 86 -10.08 9.62 5.81
C ASP A 86 -10.13 9.41 4.29
N GLY A 87 -10.09 10.49 3.52
CA GLY A 87 -10.03 10.42 2.07
C GLY A 87 -8.77 9.72 1.57
N ALA A 88 -7.63 10.01 2.18
CA ALA A 88 -6.36 9.37 1.83
C ALA A 88 -6.40 7.85 2.08
N ILE A 89 -6.95 7.42 3.21
CA ILE A 89 -7.07 6.00 3.55
C ILE A 89 -8.00 5.29 2.56
N ASN A 90 -9.14 5.90 2.23
CA ASN A 90 -10.09 5.34 1.27
C ASN A 90 -9.48 5.23 -0.12
N ILE A 91 -8.75 6.24 -0.57
CA ILE A 91 -8.04 6.21 -1.85
C ILE A 91 -7.02 5.08 -1.86
N PHE A 92 -6.26 4.92 -0.78
CA PHE A 92 -5.29 3.84 -0.68
C PHE A 92 -5.94 2.47 -0.85
N PHE A 93 -7.00 2.18 -0.12
CA PHE A 93 -7.66 0.87 -0.23
C PHE A 93 -8.23 0.63 -1.63
N THR A 94 -8.79 1.65 -2.27
CA THR A 94 -9.29 1.54 -3.64
C THR A 94 -8.15 1.24 -4.62
N LEU A 95 -7.06 1.99 -4.53
CA LEU A 95 -5.89 1.77 -5.38
C LEU A 95 -5.25 0.41 -5.14
N PHE A 96 -5.21 -0.01 -3.89
CA PHE A 96 -4.66 -1.32 -3.55
C PHE A 96 -5.49 -2.46 -4.15
N ASP A 97 -6.83 -2.37 -4.06
CA ASP A 97 -7.71 -3.37 -4.68
C ASP A 97 -7.49 -3.45 -6.19
N ASP A 98 -7.40 -2.30 -6.86
CA ASP A 98 -7.14 -2.24 -8.29
C ASP A 98 -5.76 -2.81 -8.65
N PHE A 99 -4.77 -2.50 -7.84
CA PHE A 99 -3.41 -3.00 -8.02
C PHE A 99 -3.34 -4.53 -7.87
N TYR A 100 -4.03 -5.07 -6.87
CA TYR A 100 -4.07 -6.51 -6.66
C TYR A 100 -4.78 -7.21 -7.81
N ALA A 101 -5.85 -6.63 -8.34
CA ALA A 101 -6.54 -7.16 -9.51
C ALA A 101 -5.62 -7.18 -10.73
N LEU A 102 -4.80 -6.14 -10.90
CA LEU A 102 -3.79 -6.09 -11.96
C LEU A 102 -2.77 -7.23 -11.81
N TYR A 103 -2.28 -7.43 -10.60
CA TYR A 103 -1.33 -8.51 -10.31
C TYR A 103 -1.92 -9.88 -10.64
N GLU A 104 -3.15 -10.14 -10.22
CA GLU A 104 -3.82 -11.40 -10.52
C GLU A 104 -4.00 -11.61 -12.03
N GLY A 105 -4.35 -10.55 -12.75
CA GLY A 105 -4.49 -10.59 -14.20
C GLY A 105 -3.19 -10.96 -14.91
N ILE A 106 -2.08 -10.39 -14.46
CA ILE A 106 -0.74 -10.71 -14.99
C ILE A 106 -0.41 -12.18 -14.76
N ASN A 107 -0.67 -12.68 -13.55
CA ASN A 107 -0.38 -14.08 -13.22
C ASN A 107 -1.23 -15.06 -13.99
N LYS A 108 -2.49 -14.73 -14.25
CA LYS A 108 -3.40 -15.58 -15.04
C LYS A 108 -3.03 -15.62 -16.51
N ALA A 109 -2.39 -14.55 -17.01
CA ALA A 109 -1.94 -14.47 -18.40
C ALA A 109 -0.70 -15.31 -18.70
N LYS A 110 -0.03 -15.78 -17.65
CA LYS A 110 1.11 -16.68 -17.79
C LYS A 110 0.61 -18.13 -17.82
#